data_cfa2196b5a1ef696e163bafc4a3f0e41
#
_entry.id   cfa2196b5a1ef696e163bafc4a3f0e41
#
_cell.length_a   1.000
_cell.length_b   1.000
_cell.length_c   1.000
_cell.angle_alpha   90.00
_cell.angle_beta   90.00
_cell.angle_gamma   90.00
#
_symmetry.space_group_name_H-M   'P 1'
#
loop_
_entity.id
_entity.type
_entity.pdbx_description
1 polymer ?
#
loop_
_entity_poly.entity_id
_entity_poly.type
_entity_poly.pdbx_seq_one_letter_code
_entity_poly.pdbx_strand_id
1 'polypeptide(L)'
;IVKTKYYDIIPSSLLLAYADVEFNVLGREFILKEKLEPLDYDIILIDTPPALGLLNIMSLTASDKLIIPTECSYLAMIGLDQLFDTIQSVRKHSNTALDLLGILLVKYNSRANLNIAISSSLEKIAAQRNTHVFSSKIRETVKIREAQSQQVPLLDWDSSCSAISDYLELAQAIVL
;
A
#
# COMPACT_ATOMS: atom_id res chain seq x y z
N ILE A 1 -3.30 18.28 10.90
CA ILE A 1 -2.16 17.94 10.02
C ILE A 1 -0.87 18.36 10.72
N VAL A 2 0.08 17.43 10.81
CA VAL A 2 1.41 17.66 11.41
C VAL A 2 2.40 17.91 10.26
N LYS A 3 3.09 19.05 10.32
CA LYS A 3 4.13 19.41 9.34
C LYS A 3 5.45 18.71 9.68
N THR A 4 6.08 18.08 8.68
CA THR A 4 7.43 17.52 8.81
C THR A 4 8.39 18.15 7.79
N LYS A 5 9.64 17.71 7.77
CA LYS A 5 10.65 18.23 6.83
C LYS A 5 10.35 17.90 5.37
N TYR A 6 9.76 16.74 5.10
CA TYR A 6 9.60 16.21 3.74
C TYR A 6 8.15 16.08 3.30
N TYR A 7 7.21 15.91 4.23
CA TYR A 7 5.80 15.67 3.96
C TYR A 7 4.95 16.05 5.17
N ASP A 8 3.68 16.18 4.97
CA ASP A 8 2.72 16.41 6.05
C ASP A 8 2.06 15.10 6.46
N ILE A 9 1.68 14.95 7.73
CA ILE A 9 1.08 13.74 8.26
C ILE A 9 -0.29 14.04 8.86
N ILE A 10 -1.27 13.20 8.54
CA ILE A 10 -2.48 13.01 9.33
C ILE A 10 -2.27 11.75 10.17
N PRO A 11 -1.89 11.89 11.45
CA PRO A 11 -1.59 10.73 12.27
C PRO A 11 -2.87 9.99 12.63
N SER A 12 -2.79 8.66 12.67
CA SER A 12 -3.84 7.83 13.21
C SER A 12 -3.78 7.79 14.75
N SER A 13 -4.85 7.32 15.37
CA SER A 13 -4.91 7.07 16.81
C SER A 13 -5.48 5.67 17.10
N LEU A 14 -5.26 5.18 18.33
CA LEU A 14 -5.84 3.91 18.76
C LEU A 14 -7.38 3.89 18.68
N LEU A 15 -8.02 5.06 18.71
CA LEU A 15 -9.48 5.18 18.57
C LEU A 15 -9.98 4.69 17.20
N LEU A 16 -9.16 4.76 16.15
CA LEU A 16 -9.53 4.21 14.84
C LEU A 16 -9.72 2.68 14.84
N ALA A 17 -9.21 1.97 15.85
CA ALA A 17 -9.49 0.54 16.01
C ALA A 17 -11.00 0.26 16.25
N TYR A 18 -11.76 1.26 16.70
CA TYR A 18 -13.19 1.17 16.96
C TYR A 18 -14.03 1.74 15.78
N ALA A 19 -13.43 2.04 14.65
CA ALA A 19 -14.08 2.68 13.50
C ALA A 19 -15.35 1.93 13.04
N ASP A 20 -15.34 0.59 13.06
CA ASP A 20 -16.48 -0.23 12.67
C ASP A 20 -17.72 -0.01 13.57
N VAL A 21 -17.52 0.40 14.82
CA VAL A 21 -18.58 0.67 15.80
C VAL A 21 -18.96 2.13 15.78
N GLU A 22 -17.99 3.05 15.78
CA GLU A 22 -18.23 4.49 15.85
C GLU A 22 -18.81 5.06 14.56
N PHE A 23 -18.35 4.57 13.41
CA PHE A 23 -18.90 5.00 12.11
C PHE A 23 -20.08 4.12 11.67
N ASN A 24 -21.06 3.91 12.55
CA ASN A 24 -22.26 3.13 12.23
C ASN A 24 -23.35 4.02 11.59
N VAL A 25 -23.00 4.64 10.45
CA VAL A 25 -23.90 5.52 9.67
C VAL A 25 -23.93 5.07 8.21
N LEU A 26 -25.00 5.44 7.50
CA LEU A 26 -25.09 5.20 6.05
C LEU A 26 -24.04 6.04 5.31
N GLY A 27 -23.40 5.44 4.30
CA GLY A 27 -22.37 6.12 3.51
C GLY A 27 -21.03 6.25 4.25
N ARG A 28 -20.84 5.48 5.32
CA ARG A 28 -19.59 5.50 6.11
C ARG A 28 -18.33 5.24 5.30
N GLU A 29 -18.43 4.52 4.19
CA GLU A 29 -17.33 4.27 3.25
C GLU A 29 -16.83 5.54 2.56
N PHE A 30 -17.61 6.60 2.51
CA PHE A 30 -17.26 7.89 1.88
C PHE A 30 -16.66 8.91 2.84
N ILE A 31 -16.71 8.68 4.16
CA ILE A 31 -16.27 9.66 5.18
C ILE A 31 -14.81 10.09 4.92
N LEU A 32 -13.90 9.16 4.63
CA LEU A 32 -12.50 9.51 4.36
C LEU A 32 -12.37 10.35 3.09
N LYS A 33 -13.05 9.98 2.02
CA LYS A 33 -13.07 10.72 0.76
C LYS A 33 -13.48 12.17 0.96
N GLU A 34 -14.61 12.38 1.66
CA GLU A 34 -15.12 13.73 1.98
C GLU A 34 -14.16 14.57 2.83
N LYS A 35 -13.38 13.92 3.70
CA LYS A 35 -12.35 14.59 4.52
C LYS A 35 -11.08 14.93 3.77
N LEU A 36 -10.74 14.16 2.73
CA LEU A 36 -9.56 14.41 1.92
C LEU A 36 -9.82 15.41 0.78
N GLU A 37 -11.05 15.47 0.26
CA GLU A 37 -11.43 16.32 -0.88
C GLU A 37 -11.03 17.81 -0.74
N PRO A 38 -11.18 18.48 0.45
CA PRO A 38 -10.78 19.87 0.61
C PRO A 38 -9.27 20.09 0.78
N LEU A 39 -8.46 19.04 0.77
CA LEU A 39 -7.02 19.14 0.98
C LEU A 39 -6.29 19.38 -0.35
N ASP A 40 -5.45 20.40 -0.38
CA ASP A 40 -4.66 20.80 -1.55
C ASP A 40 -3.27 20.16 -1.49
N TYR A 41 -3.17 18.90 -1.95
CA TYR A 41 -1.93 18.13 -2.08
C TYR A 41 -1.85 17.45 -3.44
N ASP A 42 -0.69 17.46 -4.06
CA ASP A 42 -0.45 16.76 -5.33
C ASP A 42 -0.56 15.24 -5.18
N ILE A 43 -0.10 14.71 -4.04
CA ILE A 43 -0.09 13.26 -3.73
C ILE A 43 -0.48 13.06 -2.27
N ILE A 44 -1.46 12.17 -2.04
CA ILE A 44 -1.85 11.69 -0.72
C ILE A 44 -1.61 10.18 -0.66
N LEU A 45 -0.75 9.73 0.26
CA LEU A 45 -0.50 8.31 0.51
C LEU A 45 -1.32 7.87 1.73
N ILE A 46 -2.15 6.84 1.55
CA ILE A 46 -2.97 6.27 2.62
C ILE A 46 -2.36 4.92 3.04
N ASP A 47 -1.78 4.89 4.24
CA ASP A 47 -1.32 3.65 4.87
C ASP A 47 -2.49 2.97 5.57
N THR A 48 -2.75 1.70 5.24
CA THR A 48 -3.94 0.97 5.68
C THR A 48 -3.60 -0.14 6.68
N PRO A 49 -4.52 -0.46 7.62
CA PRO A 49 -4.34 -1.61 8.49
C PRO A 49 -4.37 -2.92 7.69
N PRO A 50 -3.76 -4.01 8.20
CA PRO A 50 -3.72 -5.31 7.51
C PRO A 50 -5.06 -6.03 7.44
N ALA A 51 -6.03 -5.64 8.27
CA ALA A 51 -7.37 -6.28 8.30
C ALA A 51 -8.29 -5.67 7.24
N LEU A 52 -9.03 -6.51 6.50
CA LEU A 52 -10.01 -6.08 5.49
C LEU A 52 -11.32 -5.60 6.16
N GLY A 53 -11.25 -4.50 6.91
CA GLY A 53 -12.38 -3.88 7.61
C GLY A 53 -12.81 -2.56 6.96
N LEU A 54 -13.65 -1.81 7.67
CA LEU A 54 -14.19 -0.53 7.21
C LEU A 54 -13.09 0.47 6.79
N LEU A 55 -12.00 0.56 7.54
CA LEU A 55 -10.90 1.49 7.22
C LEU A 55 -10.27 1.20 5.86
N ASN A 56 -10.14 -0.07 5.48
CA ASN A 56 -9.68 -0.45 4.13
C ASN A 56 -10.70 -0.06 3.06
N ILE A 57 -11.99 -0.31 3.30
CA ILE A 57 -13.05 0.07 2.36
C ILE A 57 -13.08 1.59 2.18
N MET A 58 -12.99 2.37 3.27
CA MET A 58 -12.92 3.83 3.22
C MET A 58 -11.69 4.31 2.42
N SER A 59 -10.52 3.68 2.63
CA SER A 59 -9.28 4.01 1.93
C SER A 59 -9.39 3.72 0.43
N LEU A 60 -9.91 2.55 0.05
CA LEU A 60 -10.14 2.18 -1.35
C LEU A 60 -11.19 3.07 -2.03
N THR A 61 -12.22 3.50 -1.27
CA THR A 61 -13.26 4.41 -1.77
C THR A 61 -12.71 5.81 -2.01
N ALA A 62 -11.74 6.25 -1.20
CA ALA A 62 -11.12 7.58 -1.29
C ALA A 62 -9.95 7.65 -2.29
N SER A 63 -9.39 6.51 -2.70
CA SER A 63 -8.17 6.47 -3.51
C SER A 63 -8.45 6.51 -5.01
N ASP A 64 -7.57 7.16 -5.78
CA ASP A 64 -7.54 7.07 -7.24
C ASP A 64 -6.76 5.84 -7.70
N LYS A 65 -5.68 5.51 -6.99
CA LYS A 65 -4.74 4.45 -7.35
C LYS A 65 -4.43 3.56 -6.16
N LEU A 66 -4.20 2.27 -6.41
CA LEU A 66 -3.86 1.27 -5.41
C LEU A 66 -2.58 0.54 -5.78
N ILE A 67 -1.70 0.37 -4.81
CA ILE A 67 -0.55 -0.54 -4.86
C ILE A 67 -0.71 -1.58 -3.77
N ILE A 68 -0.44 -2.85 -4.08
CA ILE A 68 -0.53 -3.94 -3.12
C ILE A 68 0.88 -4.40 -2.74
N PRO A 69 1.45 -3.94 -1.61
CA PRO A 69 2.71 -4.47 -1.11
C PRO A 69 2.52 -5.89 -0.59
N THR A 70 3.37 -6.81 -1.05
CA THR A 70 3.24 -8.24 -0.76
C THR A 70 4.61 -8.87 -0.53
N GLU A 71 4.75 -9.67 0.54
CA GLU A 71 5.93 -10.52 0.72
C GLU A 71 5.82 -11.80 -0.12
N CYS A 72 6.97 -12.37 -0.51
CA CYS A 72 7.01 -13.65 -1.20
C CYS A 72 6.73 -14.80 -0.23
N SER A 73 5.47 -14.97 0.16
CA SER A 73 5.01 -16.06 1.03
C SER A 73 3.70 -16.68 0.54
N TYR A 74 3.50 -17.95 0.87
CA TYR A 74 2.26 -18.67 0.51
C TYR A 74 1.03 -18.03 1.17
N LEU A 75 1.15 -17.58 2.42
CA LEU A 75 0.05 -16.96 3.16
C LEU A 75 -0.35 -15.62 2.53
N ALA A 76 0.61 -14.86 2.03
CA ALA A 76 0.33 -13.61 1.32
C ALA A 76 -0.48 -13.87 0.04
N MET A 77 -0.20 -14.95 -0.69
CA MET A 77 -0.96 -15.32 -1.89
C MET A 77 -2.43 -15.62 -1.57
N ILE A 78 -2.71 -16.30 -0.45
CA ILE A 78 -4.10 -16.59 -0.02
C ILE A 78 -4.84 -15.28 0.32
N GLY A 79 -4.17 -14.36 1.02
CA GLY A 79 -4.77 -13.07 1.39
C GLY A 79 -5.11 -12.18 0.18
N LEU A 80 -4.38 -12.33 -0.93
CA LEU A 80 -4.63 -11.55 -2.15
C LEU A 80 -5.99 -11.83 -2.78
N ASP A 81 -6.50 -13.06 -2.76
CA ASP A 81 -7.80 -13.35 -3.34
C ASP A 81 -8.93 -12.59 -2.63
N GLN A 82 -8.92 -12.57 -1.29
CA GLN A 82 -9.90 -11.81 -0.50
C GLN A 82 -9.79 -10.30 -0.76
N LEU A 83 -8.56 -9.80 -0.91
CA LEU A 83 -8.32 -8.39 -1.24
C LEU A 83 -8.86 -8.06 -2.63
N PHE A 84 -8.63 -8.91 -3.64
CA PHE A 84 -9.18 -8.70 -4.99
C PHE A 84 -10.70 -8.67 -5.00
N ASP A 85 -11.37 -9.54 -4.25
CA ASP A 85 -12.82 -9.54 -4.13
C ASP A 85 -13.32 -8.23 -3.49
N THR A 86 -12.60 -7.73 -2.47
CA THR A 86 -12.90 -6.45 -1.84
C THR A 86 -12.74 -5.29 -2.83
N ILE A 87 -11.64 -5.27 -3.61
CA ILE A 87 -11.40 -4.25 -4.65
C ILE A 87 -12.52 -4.26 -5.69
N GLN A 88 -12.93 -5.44 -6.16
CA GLN A 88 -14.04 -5.56 -7.10
C GLN A 88 -15.35 -5.03 -6.52
N SER A 89 -15.64 -5.32 -5.25
CA SER A 89 -16.81 -4.80 -4.57
C SER A 89 -16.79 -3.28 -4.47
N VAL A 90 -15.66 -2.69 -4.09
CA VAL A 90 -15.48 -1.22 -4.04
C VAL A 90 -15.64 -0.60 -5.42
N ARG A 91 -15.01 -1.16 -6.46
CA ARG A 91 -15.17 -0.68 -7.84
C ARG A 91 -16.62 -0.72 -8.31
N LYS A 92 -17.39 -1.70 -7.89
CA LYS A 92 -18.79 -1.84 -8.28
C LYS A 92 -19.72 -0.86 -7.57
N HIS A 93 -19.45 -0.52 -6.30
CA HIS A 93 -20.45 0.13 -5.45
C HIS A 93 -20.07 1.54 -4.99
N SER A 94 -18.78 1.84 -4.80
CA SER A 94 -18.37 3.10 -4.18
C SER A 94 -17.27 3.86 -4.92
N ASN A 95 -16.41 3.19 -5.71
CA ASN A 95 -15.35 3.86 -6.46
C ASN A 95 -15.03 3.16 -7.79
N THR A 96 -15.80 3.47 -8.82
CA THR A 96 -15.66 2.87 -10.17
C THR A 96 -14.35 3.25 -10.87
N ALA A 97 -13.70 4.32 -10.44
CA ALA A 97 -12.47 4.86 -11.03
C ALA A 97 -11.20 4.32 -10.36
N LEU A 98 -11.32 3.54 -9.27
CA LEU A 98 -10.15 3.01 -8.56
C LEU A 98 -9.27 2.19 -9.53
N ASP A 99 -8.03 2.63 -9.72
CA ASP A 99 -7.05 1.95 -10.56
C ASP A 99 -6.09 1.12 -9.71
N LEU A 100 -5.92 -0.17 -10.07
CA LEU A 100 -4.94 -1.05 -9.45
C LEU A 100 -3.65 -1.01 -10.24
N LEU A 101 -2.69 -0.22 -9.77
CA LEU A 101 -1.39 -0.05 -10.43
C LEU A 101 -0.58 -1.33 -10.49
N GLY A 102 -0.63 -2.16 -9.43
CA GLY A 102 0.12 -3.41 -9.43
C GLY A 102 0.40 -3.98 -8.04
N ILE A 103 1.06 -5.13 -8.04
CA ILE A 103 1.58 -5.82 -6.85
C ILE A 103 3.05 -5.49 -6.70
N LEU A 104 3.44 -4.96 -5.54
CA LEU A 104 4.82 -4.63 -5.20
C LEU A 104 5.41 -5.70 -4.30
N LEU A 105 6.46 -6.39 -4.75
CA LEU A 105 7.18 -7.33 -3.90
C LEU A 105 8.08 -6.59 -2.92
N VAL A 106 7.86 -6.82 -1.63
CA VAL A 106 8.65 -6.24 -0.54
C VAL A 106 9.41 -7.32 0.22
N LYS A 107 10.46 -6.93 0.95
CA LYS A 107 11.40 -7.85 1.63
C LYS A 107 11.92 -8.94 0.68
N TYR A 108 12.14 -8.55 -0.56
CA TYR A 108 12.52 -9.48 -1.61
C TYR A 108 14.00 -9.90 -1.51
N ASN A 109 14.24 -11.22 -1.57
CA ASN A 109 15.57 -11.79 -1.64
C ASN A 109 15.73 -12.57 -2.95
N SER A 110 16.47 -11.99 -3.90
CA SER A 110 16.68 -12.58 -5.23
C SER A 110 17.50 -13.89 -5.23
N ARG A 111 18.16 -14.20 -4.11
CA ARG A 111 18.97 -15.44 -3.97
C ARG A 111 18.14 -16.60 -3.41
N ALA A 112 16.94 -16.35 -2.92
CA ALA A 112 16.07 -17.38 -2.36
C ALA A 112 15.20 -18.01 -3.47
N ASN A 113 15.40 -19.29 -3.76
CA ASN A 113 14.63 -20.03 -4.77
C ASN A 113 13.12 -19.94 -4.50
N LEU A 114 12.71 -19.92 -3.24
CA LEU A 114 11.30 -19.76 -2.85
C LEU A 114 10.75 -18.42 -3.33
N ASN A 115 11.50 -17.32 -3.17
CA ASN A 115 11.05 -16.00 -3.61
C ASN A 115 10.88 -15.94 -5.13
N ILE A 116 11.77 -16.59 -5.89
CA ILE A 116 11.67 -16.69 -7.34
C ILE A 116 10.40 -17.46 -7.76
N ALA A 117 10.16 -18.63 -7.14
CA ALA A 117 9.00 -19.46 -7.44
C ALA A 117 7.67 -18.75 -7.10
N ILE A 118 7.59 -18.09 -5.93
CA ILE A 118 6.41 -17.34 -5.52
C ILE A 118 6.21 -16.09 -6.39
N SER A 119 7.27 -15.36 -6.75
CA SER A 119 7.18 -14.23 -7.68
C SER A 119 6.51 -14.65 -9.00
N SER A 120 6.95 -15.77 -9.60
CA SER A 120 6.35 -16.30 -10.83
C SER A 120 4.88 -16.71 -10.65
N SER A 121 4.51 -17.20 -9.48
CA SER A 121 3.10 -17.52 -9.17
C SER A 121 2.26 -16.24 -9.03
N LEU A 122 2.79 -15.21 -8.38
CA LEU A 122 2.15 -13.90 -8.24
C LEU A 122 1.98 -13.20 -9.58
N GLU A 123 2.93 -13.33 -10.50
CA GLU A 123 2.81 -12.81 -11.87
C GLU A 123 1.63 -13.46 -12.63
N LYS A 124 1.43 -14.77 -12.46
CA LYS A 124 0.28 -15.48 -13.04
C LYS A 124 -1.06 -15.02 -12.44
N ILE A 125 -1.11 -14.87 -11.11
CA ILE A 125 -2.30 -14.37 -10.42
C ILE A 125 -2.60 -12.94 -10.88
N ALA A 126 -1.60 -12.06 -10.92
CA ALA A 126 -1.75 -10.70 -11.38
C ALA A 126 -2.32 -10.62 -12.81
N ALA A 127 -1.79 -11.43 -13.74
CA ALA A 127 -2.27 -11.49 -15.11
C ALA A 127 -3.75 -11.93 -15.19
N GLN A 128 -4.18 -12.90 -14.38
CA GLN A 128 -5.57 -13.34 -14.30
C GLN A 128 -6.51 -12.25 -13.77
N ARG A 129 -6.00 -11.32 -12.98
CA ARG A 129 -6.74 -10.19 -12.38
C ARG A 129 -6.59 -8.87 -13.15
N ASN A 130 -6.04 -8.92 -14.39
CA ASN A 130 -5.78 -7.76 -15.26
C ASN A 130 -4.90 -6.70 -14.58
N THR A 131 -3.85 -7.16 -13.88
CA THR A 131 -2.84 -6.31 -13.26
C THR A 131 -1.45 -6.93 -13.47
N HIS A 132 -0.42 -6.36 -12.87
CA HIS A 132 0.94 -6.85 -12.99
C HIS A 132 1.69 -6.83 -11.65
N VAL A 133 2.81 -7.51 -11.59
CA VAL A 133 3.81 -7.34 -10.53
C VAL A 133 4.81 -6.29 -11.00
N PHE A 134 5.10 -5.27 -10.20
CA PHE A 134 6.10 -4.27 -10.53
C PHE A 134 7.46 -4.90 -10.82
N SER A 135 8.18 -4.36 -11.80
CA SER A 135 9.58 -4.76 -12.10
C SER A 135 10.50 -4.43 -10.93
N SER A 136 10.33 -3.25 -10.34
CA SER A 136 10.99 -2.85 -9.10
C SER A 136 10.49 -3.70 -7.92
N LYS A 137 11.46 -4.20 -7.12
CA LYS A 137 11.17 -5.04 -5.94
C LYS A 137 11.94 -4.45 -4.76
N ILE A 138 11.27 -4.18 -3.66
CA ILE A 138 11.93 -3.64 -2.49
C ILE A 138 12.69 -4.77 -1.77
N ARG A 139 14.00 -4.71 -1.82
CA ARG A 139 14.87 -5.74 -1.20
C ARG A 139 14.80 -5.71 0.31
N GLU A 140 15.01 -6.88 0.91
CA GLU A 140 15.20 -6.95 2.35
C GLU A 140 16.58 -6.39 2.72
N THR A 141 16.61 -5.46 3.68
CA THR A 141 17.84 -4.93 4.25
C THR A 141 17.66 -4.52 5.70
N VAL A 142 18.71 -4.75 6.50
CA VAL A 142 18.74 -4.34 7.91
C VAL A 142 18.66 -2.83 8.04
N LYS A 143 19.16 -2.08 7.05
CA LYS A 143 19.17 -0.60 7.05
C LYS A 143 17.79 0.03 7.17
N ILE A 144 16.76 -0.57 6.56
CA ILE A 144 15.37 -0.12 6.72
C ILE A 144 14.95 -0.24 8.18
N ARG A 145 15.23 -1.38 8.83
CA ARG A 145 14.86 -1.60 10.24
C ARG A 145 15.64 -0.70 11.19
N GLU A 146 16.92 -0.44 10.91
CA GLU A 146 17.74 0.50 11.67
C GLU A 146 17.17 1.92 11.59
N ALA A 147 16.87 2.41 10.39
CA ALA A 147 16.27 3.72 10.18
C ALA A 147 14.93 3.86 10.91
N GLN A 148 14.06 2.84 10.83
CA GLN A 148 12.79 2.79 11.56
C GLN A 148 12.99 2.84 13.07
N SER A 149 13.96 2.09 13.61
CA SER A 149 14.25 2.09 15.07
C SER A 149 14.73 3.44 15.59
N GLN A 150 15.38 4.23 14.73
CA GLN A 150 15.84 5.57 15.03
C GLN A 150 14.82 6.66 14.67
N GLN A 151 13.68 6.30 14.07
CA GLN A 151 12.65 7.23 13.59
C GLN A 151 13.20 8.29 12.62
N VAL A 152 14.14 7.85 11.76
CA VAL A 152 14.79 8.69 10.75
C VAL A 152 14.46 8.15 9.35
N PRO A 153 14.18 9.00 8.36
CA PRO A 153 14.02 8.56 6.97
C PRO A 153 15.25 7.78 6.48
N LEU A 154 15.03 6.70 5.72
CA LEU A 154 16.12 5.86 5.20
C LEU A 154 17.17 6.66 4.43
N LEU A 155 16.74 7.67 3.68
CA LEU A 155 17.61 8.54 2.91
C LEU A 155 18.55 9.37 3.79
N ASP A 156 18.09 9.83 4.95
CA ASP A 156 18.88 10.57 5.94
C ASP A 156 19.75 9.62 6.80
N TRP A 157 19.30 8.37 7.00
CA TRP A 157 20.03 7.36 7.77
C TRP A 157 21.24 6.79 7.01
N ASP A 158 21.03 6.37 5.76
CA ASP A 158 22.07 5.81 4.92
C ASP A 158 21.74 6.06 3.44
N SER A 159 22.20 7.19 2.91
CA SER A 159 21.97 7.58 1.51
C SER A 159 22.58 6.62 0.48
N SER A 160 23.49 5.74 0.89
CA SER A 160 24.10 4.71 0.05
C SER A 160 23.34 3.38 0.05
N CYS A 161 22.27 3.28 0.85
CA CYS A 161 21.47 2.06 0.96
C CYS A 161 20.83 1.69 -0.39
N SER A 162 21.11 0.48 -0.86
CA SER A 162 20.59 0.00 -2.15
C SER A 162 19.06 -0.08 -2.23
N ALA A 163 18.34 -0.16 -1.10
CA ALA A 163 16.88 -0.09 -1.10
C ALA A 163 16.34 1.28 -1.53
N ILE A 164 17.14 2.35 -1.42
CA ILE A 164 16.75 3.69 -1.91
C ILE A 164 16.57 3.65 -3.43
N SER A 165 17.46 2.98 -4.16
CA SER A 165 17.30 2.83 -5.62
C SER A 165 16.02 2.06 -5.97
N ASP A 166 15.64 1.03 -5.17
CA ASP A 166 14.41 0.28 -5.38
C ASP A 166 13.16 1.19 -5.22
N TYR A 167 13.14 2.03 -4.18
CA TYR A 167 12.05 3.00 -3.96
C TYR A 167 12.01 4.10 -5.03
N LEU A 168 13.16 4.58 -5.50
CA LEU A 168 13.21 5.59 -6.57
C LEU A 168 12.68 5.02 -7.89
N GLU A 169 13.05 3.78 -8.23
CA GLU A 169 12.53 3.09 -9.41
C GLU A 169 11.00 2.91 -9.32
N LEU A 170 10.50 2.51 -8.14
CA LEU A 170 9.07 2.44 -7.89
C LEU A 170 8.39 3.81 -8.06
N ALA A 171 8.95 4.86 -7.47
CA ALA A 171 8.39 6.20 -7.56
C ALA A 171 8.29 6.69 -9.02
N GLN A 172 9.31 6.42 -9.84
CA GLN A 172 9.27 6.73 -11.28
C GLN A 172 8.16 5.96 -12.01
N ALA A 173 7.93 4.68 -11.64
CA ALA A 173 6.87 3.88 -12.25
C ALA A 173 5.44 4.30 -11.85
N ILE A 174 5.28 5.04 -10.75
CA ILE A 174 3.97 5.47 -10.24
C ILE A 174 3.59 6.86 -10.74
N VAL A 175 4.56 7.75 -10.85
CA VAL A 175 4.33 9.18 -11.14
C VAL A 175 4.24 9.47 -12.64
N LEU A 176 4.77 8.56 -13.48
CA LEU A 176 4.66 8.64 -14.94
C LEU A 176 3.40 7.93 -15.43
#